data_42088342a281517cd16d84c97ab88715
#
_entry.id   42088342a281517cd16d84c97ab88715
#
_cell.length_a   1.000
_cell.length_b   1.000
_cell.length_c   1.000
_cell.angle_alpha   90.00
_cell.angle_beta   90.00
_cell.angle_gamma   90.00
#
_symmetry.space_group_name_H-M   'P 1'
#
loop_
_entity.id
_entity.type
_entity.pdbx_description
1 polymer ?
#
loop_
_entity_poly.entity_id
_entity_poly.type
_entity_poly.pdbx_seq_one_letter_code
_entity_poly.pdbx_strand_id
1 'polypeptide(L)'
;VDAVSSMLYRDYSRNDGEWVPNEYGGNGNLEAVDFLKKLNKIMGTEFPNFMMVAEESTAWPLVTAPPENDGLGFNYKWNMGWMNDTLRYMGMDPYFRKDNHSLLTFMMMYAYSENYILPLSHDEVVHGKGSMLNKMFGEYDEKFAAYRTLLGYYMTMPGKKMLFMGGEFGQMLEWRYDDQLEWNVLEIDKHKRLHQYVKDLNHFYMENKALWELDTSWDGFRWVNEADSENSVLSYIRRGRHASDNVVVVANFTPVERPIYKIGVPLAGEYEVVFHSSAVKYGGNKRITKKVYKTKNMQFSDMMYTIEVAIDGNSVMFLKKKPADKTAASKKKTTASKTAKKTTDKTESATAKKAAVKKTTATKTAAKKTSTRTNKSAK
;
A
#
# COMPACT_ATOMS: atom_id res chain seq x y z
N VAL A 1 16.50 13.84 -11.53
CA VAL A 1 17.20 15.12 -11.24
C VAL A 1 17.55 15.10 -9.77
N ASP A 2 18.84 15.23 -9.53
CA ASP A 2 19.47 15.23 -8.21
C ASP A 2 19.27 16.58 -7.51
N ALA A 3 19.15 16.56 -6.19
CA ALA A 3 19.12 17.71 -5.29
C ALA A 3 18.17 18.84 -5.73
N VAL A 4 16.97 18.51 -6.21
CA VAL A 4 15.98 19.49 -6.69
C VAL A 4 15.65 20.54 -5.62
N SER A 5 15.64 20.15 -4.34
CA SER A 5 15.47 21.09 -3.22
C SER A 5 16.46 22.25 -3.26
N SER A 6 17.72 21.99 -3.57
CA SER A 6 18.77 23.02 -3.66
C SER A 6 18.59 23.97 -4.85
N MET A 7 17.85 23.54 -5.88
CA MET A 7 17.49 24.38 -7.01
C MET A 7 16.28 25.29 -6.68
N LEU A 8 15.31 24.76 -5.95
CA LEU A 8 14.03 25.43 -5.69
C LEU A 8 14.13 26.56 -4.66
N TYR A 9 15.07 26.46 -3.71
CA TYR A 9 15.15 27.39 -2.60
C TYR A 9 16.47 28.18 -2.59
N ARG A 10 16.36 29.51 -2.53
CA ARG A 10 17.51 30.42 -2.45
C ARG A 10 18.23 30.35 -1.11
N ASP A 11 17.53 29.96 -0.06
CA ASP A 11 18.02 29.80 1.32
C ASP A 11 18.45 28.38 1.65
N TYR A 12 18.44 27.45 0.68
CA TYR A 12 18.80 26.05 0.93
C TYR A 12 20.21 25.93 1.52
N SER A 13 20.33 25.37 2.74
CA SER A 13 21.59 25.23 3.50
C SER A 13 22.35 26.55 3.72
N ARG A 14 21.64 27.67 3.83
CA ARG A 14 22.20 29.00 4.11
C ARG A 14 21.62 29.58 5.39
N ASN A 15 22.42 30.40 6.08
CA ASN A 15 21.94 31.13 7.25
C ASN A 15 21.20 32.39 6.85
N ASP A 16 20.50 32.98 7.83
CA ASP A 16 19.85 34.26 7.65
C ASP A 16 20.87 35.34 7.23
N GLY A 17 20.55 36.09 6.17
CA GLY A 17 21.43 37.10 5.59
C GLY A 17 22.45 36.58 4.57
N GLU A 18 22.56 35.29 4.36
CA GLU A 18 23.47 34.70 3.34
C GLU A 18 22.80 34.45 1.98
N TRP A 19 21.54 34.82 1.84
CA TRP A 19 20.75 34.68 0.61
C TRP A 19 19.94 35.94 0.29
N VAL A 20 19.55 36.09 -0.96
CA VAL A 20 18.78 37.24 -1.44
C VAL A 20 17.37 36.77 -1.83
N PRO A 21 16.31 37.40 -1.29
CA PRO A 21 14.92 37.09 -1.68
C PRO A 21 14.68 37.26 -3.18
N ASN A 22 13.68 36.56 -3.70
CA ASN A 22 13.20 36.78 -5.05
C ASN A 22 12.43 38.14 -5.16
N GLU A 23 11.98 38.52 -6.35
CA GLU A 23 11.28 39.77 -6.63
C GLU A 23 9.97 39.95 -5.82
N TYR A 24 9.41 38.89 -5.27
CA TYR A 24 8.21 38.90 -4.40
C TYR A 24 8.56 38.82 -2.90
N GLY A 25 9.85 38.85 -2.55
CA GLY A 25 10.29 38.78 -1.16
C GLY A 25 10.36 37.36 -0.58
N GLY A 26 10.10 36.32 -1.37
CA GLY A 26 10.14 34.93 -0.96
C GLY A 26 11.49 34.24 -1.20
N ASN A 27 11.62 33.02 -0.70
CA ASN A 27 12.83 32.20 -0.83
C ASN A 27 12.83 31.26 -2.06
N GLY A 28 11.76 31.24 -2.84
CA GLY A 28 11.70 30.45 -4.07
C GLY A 28 12.62 30.99 -5.16
N ASN A 29 13.38 30.08 -5.80
CA ASN A 29 14.20 30.40 -6.96
C ASN A 29 13.35 30.30 -8.24
N LEU A 30 12.76 31.40 -8.65
CA LEU A 30 11.76 31.44 -9.74
C LEU A 30 12.37 31.02 -11.08
N GLU A 31 13.63 31.36 -11.32
CA GLU A 31 14.36 31.01 -12.54
C GLU A 31 14.57 29.49 -12.63
N ALA A 32 14.90 28.84 -11.51
CA ALA A 32 15.02 27.39 -11.47
C ALA A 32 13.67 26.68 -11.61
N VAL A 33 12.61 27.25 -11.02
CA VAL A 33 11.23 26.75 -11.20
C VAL A 33 10.82 26.79 -12.67
N ASP A 34 11.04 27.92 -13.35
CA ASP A 34 10.75 28.07 -14.79
C ASP A 34 11.57 27.11 -15.65
N PHE A 35 12.85 26.96 -15.32
CA PHE A 35 13.73 25.98 -16.00
C PHE A 35 13.17 24.55 -15.85
N LEU A 36 12.83 24.13 -14.63
CA LEU A 36 12.31 22.77 -14.38
C LEU A 36 10.97 22.52 -15.08
N LYS A 37 10.06 23.49 -15.07
CA LYS A 37 8.78 23.42 -15.79
C LYS A 37 9.02 23.24 -17.30
N LYS A 38 9.91 24.03 -17.89
CA LYS A 38 10.28 23.94 -19.32
C LYS A 38 10.95 22.60 -19.64
N LEU A 39 11.91 22.19 -18.82
CA LEU A 39 12.62 20.92 -18.99
C LEU A 39 11.62 19.74 -19.01
N ASN A 40 10.77 19.65 -18.00
CA ASN A 40 9.81 18.54 -17.87
C ASN A 40 8.77 18.56 -19.00
N LYS A 41 8.34 19.73 -19.45
CA LYS A 41 7.45 19.89 -20.60
C LYS A 41 8.10 19.38 -21.89
N ILE A 42 9.34 19.75 -22.16
CA ILE A 42 10.11 19.28 -23.34
C ILE A 42 10.30 17.77 -23.25
N MET A 43 10.72 17.26 -22.10
CA MET A 43 10.92 15.82 -21.91
C MET A 43 9.64 15.03 -22.14
N GLY A 44 8.50 15.52 -21.66
CA GLY A 44 7.21 14.87 -21.87
C GLY A 44 6.70 14.90 -23.30
N THR A 45 7.06 15.93 -24.09
CA THR A 45 6.64 16.08 -25.50
C THR A 45 7.57 15.40 -26.48
N GLU A 46 8.88 15.63 -26.36
CA GLU A 46 9.88 15.13 -27.31
C GLU A 46 10.36 13.71 -26.96
N PHE A 47 10.31 13.35 -25.67
CA PHE A 47 10.81 12.07 -25.16
C PHE A 47 9.79 11.38 -24.24
N PRO A 48 8.59 11.04 -24.73
CA PRO A 48 7.47 10.57 -23.90
C PRO A 48 7.72 9.23 -23.18
N ASN A 49 8.76 8.50 -23.59
CA ASN A 49 9.18 7.25 -22.93
C ASN A 49 10.17 7.45 -21.79
N PHE A 50 10.66 8.67 -21.56
CA PHE A 50 11.54 8.99 -20.43
C PHE A 50 10.72 9.36 -19.22
N MET A 51 11.21 8.93 -18.05
CA MET A 51 10.61 9.23 -16.77
C MET A 51 11.45 10.25 -16.03
N MET A 52 10.87 11.41 -15.76
CA MET A 52 11.49 12.49 -14.99
C MET A 52 11.15 12.32 -13.51
N VAL A 53 12.18 12.11 -12.69
CA VAL A 53 12.04 11.88 -11.25
C VAL A 53 12.81 12.95 -10.50
N ALA A 54 12.16 13.56 -9.50
CA ALA A 54 12.78 14.54 -8.62
C ALA A 54 13.30 13.88 -7.34
N GLU A 55 14.54 14.09 -7.01
CA GLU A 55 15.02 13.98 -5.65
C GLU A 55 14.73 15.31 -4.95
N GLU A 56 13.61 15.34 -4.24
CA GLU A 56 13.12 16.54 -3.56
C GLU A 56 12.53 16.13 -2.21
N SER A 57 13.10 16.64 -1.13
CA SER A 57 12.79 16.21 0.26
C SER A 57 11.99 17.23 1.05
N THR A 58 11.71 18.40 0.46
CA THR A 58 11.01 19.48 1.16
C THR A 58 9.49 19.43 0.96
N ALA A 59 8.79 20.39 1.53
CA ALA A 59 7.35 20.58 1.37
C ALA A 59 6.98 21.41 0.13
N TRP A 60 7.88 21.54 -0.88
CA TRP A 60 7.52 22.24 -2.12
C TRP A 60 6.30 21.55 -2.76
N PRO A 61 5.23 22.31 -3.04
CA PRO A 61 3.99 21.72 -3.53
C PRO A 61 4.05 21.38 -5.04
N LEU A 62 3.19 20.44 -5.46
CA LEU A 62 2.90 20.18 -6.87
C LEU A 62 4.13 19.79 -7.71
N VAL A 63 5.11 19.11 -7.11
CA VAL A 63 6.31 18.65 -7.83
C VAL A 63 5.93 17.74 -8.99
N THR A 64 4.95 16.87 -8.79
CA THR A 64 4.50 15.89 -9.78
C THR A 64 3.21 16.26 -10.52
N ALA A 65 2.64 17.42 -10.22
CA ALA A 65 1.54 17.96 -11.00
C ALA A 65 2.04 18.53 -12.34
N PRO A 66 1.22 18.49 -13.40
CA PRO A 66 1.60 19.05 -14.70
C PRO A 66 1.77 20.58 -14.63
N PRO A 67 2.62 21.17 -15.48
CA PRO A 67 2.87 22.61 -15.51
C PRO A 67 1.61 23.45 -15.75
N GLU A 68 0.62 22.92 -16.45
CA GLU A 68 -0.69 23.54 -16.69
C GLU A 68 -1.52 23.73 -15.41
N ASN A 69 -1.21 22.95 -14.37
CA ASN A 69 -1.78 23.06 -13.03
C ASN A 69 -0.80 23.67 -12.02
N ASP A 70 0.11 24.49 -12.51
CA ASP A 70 1.17 25.16 -11.75
C ASP A 70 2.21 24.24 -11.11
N GLY A 71 2.24 22.97 -11.49
CA GLY A 71 3.23 21.99 -11.04
C GLY A 71 4.56 22.08 -11.75
N LEU A 72 5.56 21.35 -11.24
CA LEU A 72 6.89 21.28 -11.86
C LEU A 72 6.94 20.28 -13.03
N GLY A 73 5.98 19.38 -13.17
CA GLY A 73 5.87 18.44 -14.28
C GLY A 73 6.72 17.17 -14.17
N PHE A 74 7.28 16.86 -13.01
CA PHE A 74 7.94 15.57 -12.79
C PHE A 74 6.92 14.42 -12.83
N ASN A 75 7.34 13.25 -13.30
CA ASN A 75 6.49 12.05 -13.24
C ASN A 75 6.39 11.52 -11.80
N TYR A 76 7.50 11.56 -11.06
CA TYR A 76 7.60 11.06 -9.69
C TYR A 76 8.52 11.94 -8.85
N LYS A 77 8.33 11.82 -7.53
CA LYS A 77 9.18 12.42 -6.48
C LYS A 77 9.62 11.32 -5.51
N TRP A 78 10.85 11.37 -5.02
CA TRP A 78 11.31 10.47 -3.96
C TRP A 78 10.62 10.81 -2.64
N ASN A 79 10.14 9.77 -1.92
CA ASN A 79 9.61 9.92 -0.58
C ASN A 79 10.72 9.74 0.47
N MET A 80 11.54 10.77 0.65
CA MET A 80 12.65 10.76 1.60
C MET A 80 12.15 10.68 3.06
N GLY A 81 10.98 11.26 3.37
CA GLY A 81 10.36 11.18 4.69
C GLY A 81 10.05 9.74 5.08
N TRP A 82 9.37 8.99 4.21
CA TRP A 82 9.13 7.57 4.43
C TRP A 82 10.42 6.77 4.64
N MET A 83 11.42 7.02 3.83
CA MET A 83 12.71 6.32 3.89
C MET A 83 13.39 6.55 5.24
N ASN A 84 13.53 7.81 5.66
CA ASN A 84 14.16 8.17 6.92
C ASN A 84 13.41 7.57 8.12
N ASP A 85 12.10 7.73 8.17
CA ASP A 85 11.26 7.23 9.26
C ASP A 85 11.32 5.70 9.36
N THR A 86 11.20 5.03 8.21
CA THR A 86 11.20 3.57 8.17
C THR A 86 12.56 2.99 8.57
N LEU A 87 13.67 3.53 8.06
CA LEU A 87 15.01 3.05 8.41
C LEU A 87 15.35 3.34 9.87
N ARG A 88 14.96 4.52 10.39
CA ARG A 88 15.08 4.84 11.80
C ARG A 88 14.34 3.83 12.68
N TYR A 89 13.09 3.51 12.32
CA TYR A 89 12.29 2.51 13.04
C TYR A 89 12.93 1.12 13.01
N MET A 90 13.39 0.67 11.86
CA MET A 90 13.99 -0.65 11.69
C MET A 90 15.33 -0.81 12.41
N GLY A 91 16.11 0.28 12.52
CA GLY A 91 17.36 0.33 13.26
C GLY A 91 17.18 0.39 14.79
N MET A 92 15.96 0.62 15.26
CA MET A 92 15.64 0.76 16.68
C MET A 92 15.48 -0.60 17.35
N ASP A 93 15.93 -0.72 18.62
CA ASP A 93 15.61 -1.88 19.44
C ASP A 93 14.09 -2.10 19.48
N PRO A 94 13.60 -3.32 19.22
CA PRO A 94 12.17 -3.64 19.23
C PRO A 94 11.42 -3.21 20.50
N TYR A 95 12.10 -3.13 21.64
CA TYR A 95 11.53 -2.67 22.91
C TYR A 95 10.97 -1.24 22.82
N PHE A 96 11.67 -0.34 22.08
CA PHE A 96 11.28 1.06 21.92
C PHE A 96 10.36 1.32 20.71
N ARG A 97 10.10 0.32 19.88
CA ARG A 97 9.29 0.47 18.64
C ARG A 97 7.85 0.87 18.91
N LYS A 98 7.28 0.41 20.04
CA LYS A 98 5.90 0.77 20.42
C LYS A 98 5.69 2.27 20.57
N ASP A 99 6.67 2.99 21.13
CA ASP A 99 6.60 4.43 21.36
C ASP A 99 6.89 5.25 20.06
N ASN A 100 7.34 4.57 19.02
CA ASN A 100 7.72 5.16 17.74
C ASN A 100 6.92 4.59 16.55
N HIS A 101 5.79 3.97 16.82
CA HIS A 101 4.97 3.28 15.81
C HIS A 101 4.51 4.19 14.67
N SER A 102 4.31 5.48 14.96
CA SER A 102 3.95 6.50 13.98
C SER A 102 4.96 6.66 12.84
N LEU A 103 6.23 6.32 13.05
CA LEU A 103 7.24 6.34 11.99
C LEU A 103 6.89 5.43 10.80
N LEU A 104 6.10 4.38 11.02
CA LEU A 104 5.64 3.50 9.95
C LEU A 104 4.33 3.97 9.29
N THR A 105 3.53 4.77 9.99
CA THR A 105 2.18 5.14 9.53
C THR A 105 2.09 6.57 9.02
N PHE A 106 2.98 7.45 9.44
CA PHE A 106 2.93 8.89 9.16
C PHE A 106 2.94 9.20 7.65
N MET A 107 3.67 8.42 6.84
CA MET A 107 3.68 8.64 5.40
C MET A 107 2.27 8.64 4.76
N MET A 108 1.33 7.89 5.35
CA MET A 108 -0.03 7.81 4.81
C MET A 108 -0.82 9.12 4.92
N MET A 109 -0.38 10.06 5.77
CA MET A 109 -0.97 11.40 5.86
C MET A 109 -0.76 12.22 4.58
N TYR A 110 0.30 11.91 3.82
CA TYR A 110 0.66 12.63 2.59
C TYR A 110 0.92 11.72 1.38
N ALA A 111 0.68 10.40 1.50
CA ALA A 111 1.01 9.40 0.49
C ALA A 111 0.45 9.69 -0.92
N TYR A 112 -0.58 10.51 -1.02
CA TYR A 112 -1.26 10.84 -2.28
C TYR A 112 -1.20 12.35 -2.62
N SER A 113 -0.34 13.11 -1.93
CA SER A 113 -0.09 14.52 -2.29
C SER A 113 0.76 14.65 -3.55
N GLU A 114 1.59 13.64 -3.83
CA GLU A 114 2.47 13.55 -4.98
C GLU A 114 2.51 12.10 -5.51
N ASN A 115 3.05 11.90 -6.70
CA ASN A 115 3.37 10.58 -7.21
C ASN A 115 4.71 10.13 -6.62
N TYR A 116 4.69 9.30 -5.59
CA TYR A 116 5.90 8.93 -4.88
C TYR A 116 6.59 7.66 -5.40
N ILE A 117 7.92 7.70 -5.38
CA ILE A 117 8.79 6.53 -5.32
C ILE A 117 9.28 6.39 -3.88
N LEU A 118 9.23 5.19 -3.33
CA LEU A 118 9.82 4.85 -2.04
C LEU A 118 11.29 4.49 -2.26
N PRO A 119 12.25 5.38 -1.94
CA PRO A 119 13.64 5.14 -2.23
C PRO A 119 14.32 4.35 -1.11
N LEU A 120 15.00 3.27 -1.47
CA LEU A 120 16.11 2.70 -0.73
C LEU A 120 17.31 2.82 -1.67
N SER A 121 17.88 4.04 -1.73
CA SER A 121 18.83 4.45 -2.74
C SER A 121 20.29 4.18 -2.37
N HIS A 122 21.21 4.62 -3.21
CA HIS A 122 22.65 4.57 -2.94
C HIS A 122 23.03 5.43 -1.74
N ASP A 123 22.32 6.55 -1.51
CA ASP A 123 22.63 7.48 -0.42
C ASP A 123 22.50 6.85 0.97
N GLU A 124 21.67 5.84 1.12
CA GLU A 124 21.51 5.13 2.38
C GLU A 124 22.64 4.12 2.64
N VAL A 125 23.48 3.83 1.65
CA VAL A 125 24.51 2.78 1.73
C VAL A 125 25.91 3.25 1.35
N VAL A 126 26.18 4.55 1.51
CA VAL A 126 27.47 5.21 1.24
C VAL A 126 27.92 6.08 2.42
N HIS A 127 29.15 6.54 2.40
CA HIS A 127 29.71 7.57 3.29
C HIS A 127 29.58 7.22 4.80
N GLY A 128 29.91 5.98 5.17
CA GLY A 128 29.89 5.52 6.55
C GLY A 128 28.49 5.14 7.08
N LYS A 129 27.49 5.09 6.21
CA LYS A 129 26.11 4.72 6.60
C LYS A 129 25.90 3.20 6.67
N GLY A 130 26.85 2.39 6.20
CA GLY A 130 26.77 0.93 6.16
C GLY A 130 25.81 0.38 5.12
N SER A 131 25.70 -0.94 5.02
CA SER A 131 24.79 -1.60 4.08
C SER A 131 23.34 -1.58 4.57
N MET A 132 22.39 -1.81 3.66
CA MET A 132 20.97 -1.84 4.00
C MET A 132 20.63 -2.92 5.03
N LEU A 133 21.23 -4.11 4.93
CA LEU A 133 21.08 -5.18 5.91
C LEU A 133 21.60 -4.77 7.29
N ASN A 134 22.73 -4.06 7.34
CA ASN A 134 23.34 -3.63 8.60
C ASN A 134 22.58 -2.52 9.33
N LYS A 135 21.63 -1.86 8.69
CA LYS A 135 20.71 -0.92 9.34
C LYS A 135 19.65 -1.61 10.20
N MET A 136 19.44 -2.90 10.01
CA MET A 136 18.50 -3.65 10.83
C MET A 136 19.07 -3.88 12.23
N PHE A 137 18.23 -3.68 13.25
CA PHE A 137 18.59 -4.00 14.63
C PHE A 137 18.78 -5.51 14.82
N GLY A 138 19.69 -5.88 15.72
CA GLY A 138 19.92 -7.25 16.17
C GLY A 138 21.16 -7.90 15.58
N GLU A 139 21.33 -9.17 15.91
CA GLU A 139 22.40 -10.01 15.42
C GLU A 139 22.15 -10.50 13.98
N TYR A 140 23.12 -11.15 13.38
CA TYR A 140 23.11 -11.55 11.98
C TYR A 140 21.79 -12.23 11.53
N ASP A 141 21.29 -13.19 12.31
CA ASP A 141 20.05 -13.92 11.98
C ASP A 141 18.80 -13.04 12.10
N GLU A 142 18.78 -12.21 13.11
CA GLU A 142 17.69 -11.26 13.40
C GLU A 142 17.62 -10.17 12.32
N LYS A 143 18.78 -9.70 11.85
CA LYS A 143 18.86 -8.73 10.74
C LYS A 143 18.19 -9.28 9.47
N PHE A 144 18.42 -10.53 9.11
CA PHE A 144 17.75 -11.14 7.96
C PHE A 144 16.23 -11.24 8.13
N ALA A 145 15.75 -11.59 9.33
CA ALA A 145 14.32 -11.65 9.60
C ALA A 145 13.70 -10.24 9.53
N ALA A 146 14.33 -9.25 10.19
CA ALA A 146 13.90 -7.85 10.15
C ALA A 146 13.92 -7.29 8.71
N TYR A 147 14.97 -7.58 7.95
CA TYR A 147 15.10 -7.10 6.58
C TYR A 147 14.06 -7.70 5.63
N ARG A 148 13.75 -9.00 5.74
CA ARG A 148 12.62 -9.59 5.01
C ARG A 148 11.30 -8.94 5.38
N THR A 149 11.11 -8.57 6.66
CA THR A 149 9.91 -7.86 7.11
C THR A 149 9.83 -6.47 6.50
N LEU A 150 10.94 -5.72 6.52
CA LEU A 150 11.05 -4.42 5.86
C LEU A 150 10.70 -4.51 4.38
N LEU A 151 11.33 -5.44 3.65
CA LEU A 151 11.10 -5.56 2.21
C LEU A 151 9.66 -5.95 1.86
N GLY A 152 9.02 -6.82 2.68
CA GLY A 152 7.61 -7.16 2.48
C GLY A 152 6.67 -5.99 2.76
N TYR A 153 6.92 -5.22 3.83
CA TYR A 153 6.22 -3.96 4.12
C TYR A 153 6.44 -2.96 2.97
N TYR A 154 7.68 -2.69 2.61
CA TYR A 154 8.08 -1.81 1.51
C TYR A 154 7.34 -2.12 0.21
N MET A 155 7.33 -3.39 -0.22
CA MET A 155 6.69 -3.79 -1.48
C MET A 155 5.16 -3.67 -1.46
N THR A 156 4.55 -3.62 -0.28
CA THR A 156 3.09 -3.53 -0.15
C THR A 156 2.59 -2.13 0.24
N MET A 157 3.45 -1.18 0.61
CA MET A 157 3.02 0.21 0.82
C MET A 157 2.72 0.90 -0.51
N PRO A 158 1.86 1.93 -0.55
CA PRO A 158 1.64 2.75 -1.74
C PRO A 158 2.91 3.44 -2.23
N GLY A 159 2.99 3.70 -3.53
CA GLY A 159 4.14 4.30 -4.21
C GLY A 159 5.01 3.29 -4.96
N LYS A 160 5.78 3.77 -5.94
CA LYS A 160 6.69 2.93 -6.73
C LYS A 160 7.91 2.55 -5.90
N LYS A 161 8.65 1.54 -6.36
CA LYS A 161 9.72 0.91 -5.60
C LYS A 161 11.07 1.20 -6.22
N MET A 162 12.04 1.57 -5.40
CA MET A 162 13.44 1.71 -5.80
C MET A 162 14.32 1.06 -4.74
N LEU A 163 14.94 -0.04 -5.09
CA LEU A 163 15.91 -0.75 -4.26
C LEU A 163 17.26 -0.70 -4.96
N PHE A 164 18.26 -0.12 -4.30
CA PHE A 164 19.59 -0.03 -4.85
C PHE A 164 20.27 -1.40 -4.88
N MET A 165 21.11 -1.60 -5.89
CA MET A 165 21.82 -2.87 -6.14
C MET A 165 22.61 -3.34 -4.91
N GLY A 166 22.63 -4.65 -4.69
CA GLY A 166 23.20 -5.28 -3.51
C GLY A 166 22.18 -5.45 -2.36
N GLY A 167 21.14 -4.62 -2.30
CA GLY A 167 20.07 -4.75 -1.33
C GLY A 167 19.25 -6.03 -1.51
N GLU A 168 19.09 -6.51 -2.74
CA GLU A 168 18.30 -7.70 -3.09
C GLU A 168 18.89 -9.02 -2.57
N PHE A 169 20.16 -9.03 -2.25
CA PHE A 169 20.82 -10.19 -1.64
C PHE A 169 21.47 -9.88 -0.29
N GLY A 170 21.27 -8.65 0.23
CA GLY A 170 21.74 -8.27 1.56
C GLY A 170 23.26 -8.12 1.63
N GLN A 171 23.86 -7.39 0.69
CA GLN A 171 25.27 -7.03 0.75
C GLN A 171 25.66 -6.58 2.16
N MET A 172 26.81 -7.02 2.65
CA MET A 172 27.29 -6.72 4.00
C MET A 172 28.06 -5.42 4.08
N LEU A 173 28.88 -5.16 3.07
CA LEU A 173 29.68 -3.94 3.00
C LEU A 173 28.85 -2.79 2.46
N GLU A 174 29.26 -1.60 2.85
CA GLU A 174 28.82 -0.35 2.25
C GLU A 174 29.14 -0.35 0.75
N TRP A 175 28.28 0.26 -0.07
CA TRP A 175 28.54 0.33 -1.49
C TRP A 175 29.75 1.23 -1.81
N ARG A 176 30.56 0.74 -2.71
CA ARG A 176 31.74 1.45 -3.21
C ARG A 176 31.67 1.53 -4.73
N TYR A 177 31.87 2.73 -5.26
CA TYR A 177 31.81 2.97 -6.70
C TYR A 177 33.04 2.38 -7.44
N ASP A 178 34.15 2.16 -6.72
CA ASP A 178 35.44 1.69 -7.23
C ASP A 178 35.61 0.16 -7.10
N ASP A 179 34.57 -0.53 -6.66
CA ASP A 179 34.60 -2.00 -6.46
C ASP A 179 33.31 -2.64 -6.97
N GLN A 180 33.38 -3.96 -7.20
CA GLN A 180 32.20 -4.74 -7.53
C GLN A 180 31.33 -5.01 -6.31
N LEU A 181 30.07 -5.39 -6.53
CA LEU A 181 29.21 -5.90 -5.47
C LEU A 181 29.75 -7.18 -4.87
N GLU A 182 29.39 -7.48 -3.62
CA GLU A 182 29.82 -8.69 -2.91
C GLU A 182 29.14 -9.97 -3.45
N TRP A 183 29.29 -10.27 -4.74
CA TRP A 183 28.66 -11.44 -5.37
C TRP A 183 28.98 -12.77 -4.68
N ASN A 184 30.12 -12.87 -4.01
CA ASN A 184 30.55 -14.03 -3.23
C ASN A 184 29.63 -14.36 -2.06
N VAL A 185 28.90 -13.38 -1.49
CA VAL A 185 27.96 -13.68 -0.39
C VAL A 185 26.79 -14.54 -0.84
N LEU A 186 26.49 -14.63 -2.15
CA LEU A 186 25.48 -15.52 -2.69
C LEU A 186 25.81 -17.01 -2.54
N GLU A 187 27.03 -17.36 -2.18
CA GLU A 187 27.40 -18.73 -1.78
C GLU A 187 26.92 -19.06 -0.37
N ILE A 188 26.65 -18.04 0.46
CA ILE A 188 26.15 -18.19 1.81
C ILE A 188 24.63 -18.39 1.77
N ASP A 189 24.13 -19.45 2.40
CA ASP A 189 22.73 -19.88 2.33
C ASP A 189 21.72 -18.76 2.67
N LYS A 190 22.00 -17.93 3.67
CA LYS A 190 21.09 -16.85 4.08
C LYS A 190 20.93 -15.76 3.02
N HIS A 191 22.02 -15.34 2.40
CA HIS A 191 22.00 -14.34 1.32
C HIS A 191 21.33 -14.90 0.07
N LYS A 192 21.64 -16.16 -0.28
CA LYS A 192 20.98 -16.87 -1.39
C LYS A 192 19.46 -16.97 -1.19
N ARG A 193 19.02 -17.29 0.04
CA ARG A 193 17.59 -17.36 0.38
C ARG A 193 16.92 -15.99 0.43
N LEU A 194 17.63 -14.96 0.88
CA LEU A 194 17.14 -13.59 0.81
C LEU A 194 16.96 -13.16 -0.65
N HIS A 195 17.92 -13.46 -1.52
CA HIS A 195 17.82 -13.18 -2.95
C HIS A 195 16.60 -13.90 -3.57
N GLN A 196 16.37 -15.17 -3.20
CA GLN A 196 15.17 -15.89 -3.63
C GLN A 196 13.88 -15.23 -3.09
N TYR A 197 13.91 -14.73 -1.85
CA TYR A 197 12.79 -13.98 -1.27
C TYR A 197 12.46 -12.73 -2.09
N VAL A 198 13.47 -11.93 -2.45
CA VAL A 198 13.27 -10.71 -3.24
C VAL A 198 12.77 -11.02 -4.65
N LYS A 199 13.29 -12.08 -5.29
CA LYS A 199 12.76 -12.55 -6.57
C LYS A 199 11.27 -12.89 -6.49
N ASP A 200 10.89 -13.72 -5.53
CA ASP A 200 9.49 -14.14 -5.36
C ASP A 200 8.60 -12.95 -4.99
N LEU A 201 9.13 -12.01 -4.23
CA LEU A 201 8.41 -10.80 -3.82
C LEU A 201 8.17 -9.84 -5.02
N ASN A 202 9.15 -9.70 -5.91
CA ASN A 202 9.01 -8.93 -7.14
C ASN A 202 7.98 -9.57 -8.08
N HIS A 203 8.01 -10.90 -8.25
CA HIS A 203 6.99 -11.62 -9.01
C HIS A 203 5.61 -11.41 -8.41
N PHE A 204 5.50 -11.56 -7.09
CA PHE A 204 4.24 -11.32 -6.38
C PHE A 204 3.72 -9.90 -6.61
N TYR A 205 4.59 -8.89 -6.56
CA TYR A 205 4.21 -7.49 -6.82
C TYR A 205 3.64 -7.33 -8.23
N MET A 206 4.32 -7.84 -9.25
CA MET A 206 3.90 -7.70 -10.65
C MET A 206 2.58 -8.44 -10.94
N GLU A 207 2.39 -9.62 -10.36
CA GLU A 207 1.20 -10.45 -10.57
C GLU A 207 -0.04 -9.96 -9.82
N ASN A 208 0.12 -9.13 -8.79
CA ASN A 208 -0.98 -8.67 -7.94
C ASN A 208 -1.29 -7.20 -8.15
N LYS A 209 -2.25 -6.92 -9.02
CA LYS A 209 -2.69 -5.57 -9.40
C LYS A 209 -3.02 -4.66 -8.21
N ALA A 210 -3.53 -5.22 -7.11
CA ALA A 210 -3.79 -4.45 -5.89
C ALA A 210 -2.58 -3.70 -5.34
N LEU A 211 -1.34 -4.11 -5.70
CA LEU A 211 -0.12 -3.47 -5.21
C LEU A 211 0.32 -2.25 -6.04
N TRP A 212 -0.26 -2.05 -7.24
CA TRP A 212 0.19 -1.00 -8.15
C TRP A 212 -0.90 -0.33 -9.00
N GLU A 213 -2.09 -0.93 -9.12
CA GLU A 213 -3.14 -0.45 -10.04
C GLU A 213 -3.80 0.86 -9.57
N LEU A 214 -3.99 1.02 -8.26
CA LEU A 214 -4.61 2.17 -7.62
C LEU A 214 -3.63 2.84 -6.65
N ASP A 215 -2.40 3.05 -7.09
CA ASP A 215 -1.27 3.43 -6.23
C ASP A 215 -1.23 4.93 -5.89
N THR A 216 -2.09 5.71 -6.53
CA THR A 216 -2.13 7.17 -6.42
C THR A 216 -3.38 7.69 -5.70
N SER A 217 -4.14 6.81 -5.05
CA SER A 217 -5.35 7.21 -4.31
C SER A 217 -5.67 6.29 -3.14
N TRP A 218 -6.47 6.80 -2.21
CA TRP A 218 -7.03 6.02 -1.09
C TRP A 218 -7.89 4.83 -1.54
N ASP A 219 -8.35 4.80 -2.79
CA ASP A 219 -9.08 3.64 -3.32
C ASP A 219 -8.22 2.37 -3.32
N GLY A 220 -6.90 2.51 -3.46
CA GLY A 220 -5.92 1.41 -3.46
C GLY A 220 -5.46 0.95 -2.09
N PHE A 221 -5.86 1.64 -1.00
CA PHE A 221 -5.36 1.34 0.33
C PHE A 221 -6.46 1.47 1.40
N ARG A 222 -6.39 0.65 2.43
CA ARG A 222 -7.23 0.76 3.60
C ARG A 222 -6.52 0.18 4.82
N TRP A 223 -6.43 0.95 5.87
CA TRP A 223 -6.02 0.44 7.18
C TRP A 223 -7.03 -0.60 7.71
N VAL A 224 -6.53 -1.62 8.37
CA VAL A 224 -7.32 -2.56 9.18
C VAL A 224 -7.05 -2.29 10.65
N ASN A 225 -5.78 -2.14 11.02
CA ASN A 225 -5.34 -1.70 12.32
C ASN A 225 -3.93 -1.10 12.18
N GLU A 226 -3.87 0.21 12.24
CA GLU A 226 -2.63 1.01 12.24
C GLU A 226 -2.20 1.40 13.65
N ALA A 227 -3.06 1.24 14.64
CA ALA A 227 -2.88 1.77 15.99
C ALA A 227 -2.33 0.75 17.00
N ASP A 228 -2.00 -0.47 16.58
CA ASP A 228 -1.49 -1.51 17.48
C ASP A 228 0.01 -1.32 17.79
N SER A 229 0.33 -0.19 18.42
CA SER A 229 1.69 0.17 18.83
C SER A 229 2.25 -0.78 19.88
N GLU A 230 1.44 -1.20 20.86
CA GLU A 230 1.85 -2.11 21.93
C GLU A 230 2.40 -3.43 21.40
N ASN A 231 1.84 -3.91 20.31
CA ASN A 231 2.32 -5.12 19.63
C ASN A 231 3.30 -4.82 18.49
N SER A 232 3.47 -3.55 18.11
CA SER A 232 4.22 -3.15 16.91
C SER A 232 3.79 -3.94 15.67
N VAL A 233 2.49 -4.09 15.48
CA VAL A 233 1.89 -4.81 14.36
C VAL A 233 1.07 -3.85 13.51
N LEU A 234 1.25 -3.93 12.20
CA LEU A 234 0.41 -3.23 11.23
C LEU A 234 -0.44 -4.23 10.46
N SER A 235 -1.68 -3.87 10.20
CA SER A 235 -2.50 -4.59 9.24
C SER A 235 -3.28 -3.64 8.34
N TYR A 236 -3.30 -3.94 7.05
CA TYR A 236 -3.94 -3.13 6.02
C TYR A 236 -4.33 -3.96 4.81
N ILE A 237 -5.12 -3.37 3.94
CA ILE A 237 -5.55 -3.98 2.68
C ILE A 237 -5.04 -3.14 1.53
N ARG A 238 -4.30 -3.77 0.61
CA ARG A 238 -4.10 -3.24 -0.74
C ARG A 238 -5.27 -3.66 -1.60
N ARG A 239 -5.85 -2.69 -2.28
CA ARG A 239 -7.08 -2.86 -3.04
C ARG A 239 -6.81 -2.72 -4.53
N GLY A 240 -7.34 -3.65 -5.31
CA GLY A 240 -7.45 -3.51 -6.75
C GLY A 240 -8.85 -3.02 -7.13
N ARG A 241 -9.08 -2.79 -8.42
CA ARG A 241 -10.41 -2.41 -8.93
C ARG A 241 -11.47 -3.45 -8.65
N HIS A 242 -11.06 -4.71 -8.55
CA HIS A 242 -11.94 -5.81 -8.18
C HIS A 242 -11.61 -6.32 -6.77
N ALA A 243 -12.63 -6.58 -5.96
CA ALA A 243 -12.44 -7.06 -4.59
C ALA A 243 -11.73 -8.43 -4.52
N SER A 244 -11.74 -9.22 -5.60
CA SER A 244 -10.97 -10.46 -5.73
C SER A 244 -9.46 -10.24 -5.75
N ASP A 245 -9.02 -9.04 -6.16
CA ASP A 245 -7.60 -8.72 -6.29
C ASP A 245 -6.99 -8.28 -4.96
N ASN A 246 -7.84 -7.93 -3.98
CA ASN A 246 -7.39 -7.43 -2.68
C ASN A 246 -6.39 -8.36 -2.01
N VAL A 247 -5.36 -7.73 -1.44
CA VAL A 247 -4.34 -8.38 -0.62
C VAL A 247 -4.42 -7.82 0.79
N VAL A 248 -4.65 -8.69 1.76
CA VAL A 248 -4.58 -8.33 3.19
C VAL A 248 -3.14 -8.56 3.65
N VAL A 249 -2.55 -7.53 4.26
CA VAL A 249 -1.17 -7.54 4.74
C VAL A 249 -1.17 -7.45 6.26
N VAL A 250 -0.35 -8.28 6.89
CA VAL A 250 -0.09 -8.23 8.33
C VAL A 250 1.41 -8.27 8.54
N ALA A 251 1.96 -7.27 9.22
CA ALA A 251 3.39 -7.14 9.48
C ALA A 251 3.64 -7.01 10.99
N ASN A 252 4.45 -7.89 11.54
CA ASN A 252 4.92 -7.86 12.94
C ASN A 252 6.38 -7.44 12.98
N PHE A 253 6.63 -6.30 13.56
CA PHE A 253 7.96 -5.68 13.64
C PHE A 253 8.71 -6.00 14.94
N THR A 254 8.25 -6.97 15.71
CA THR A 254 8.93 -7.45 16.93
C THR A 254 9.33 -8.91 16.79
N PRO A 255 10.33 -9.40 17.53
CA PRO A 255 10.69 -10.82 17.54
C PRO A 255 9.64 -11.71 18.22
N VAL A 256 8.61 -11.12 18.83
CA VAL A 256 7.58 -11.84 19.60
C VAL A 256 6.54 -12.46 18.66
N GLU A 257 6.39 -13.77 18.74
CA GLU A 257 5.32 -14.49 18.02
C GLU A 257 3.95 -14.19 18.62
N ARG A 258 2.93 -14.17 17.76
CA ARG A 258 1.53 -14.01 18.18
C ARG A 258 0.70 -15.17 17.66
N PRO A 259 0.53 -16.22 18.48
CA PRO A 259 -0.16 -17.47 18.06
C PRO A 259 -1.62 -17.23 17.67
N ILE A 260 -2.25 -16.23 18.25
CA ILE A 260 -3.63 -15.81 17.95
C ILE A 260 -3.65 -14.28 17.83
N TYR A 261 -3.82 -13.80 16.61
CA TYR A 261 -3.97 -12.38 16.34
C TYR A 261 -5.21 -12.14 15.47
N LYS A 262 -6.08 -11.22 15.91
CA LYS A 262 -7.34 -10.91 15.20
C LYS A 262 -7.10 -9.82 14.19
N ILE A 263 -7.58 -10.00 12.98
CA ILE A 263 -7.60 -8.99 11.92
C ILE A 263 -8.99 -8.92 11.28
N GLY A 264 -9.41 -7.70 11.00
CA GLY A 264 -10.61 -7.44 10.23
C GLY A 264 -10.39 -7.76 8.75
N VAL A 265 -11.42 -8.28 8.10
CA VAL A 265 -11.41 -8.52 6.65
C VAL A 265 -12.75 -8.09 6.03
N PRO A 266 -12.73 -7.59 4.76
CA PRO A 266 -13.89 -6.94 4.19
C PRO A 266 -15.00 -7.89 3.75
N LEU A 267 -14.70 -9.16 3.49
CA LEU A 267 -15.61 -10.11 2.89
C LEU A 267 -15.62 -11.43 3.68
N ALA A 268 -16.81 -12.02 3.82
CA ALA A 268 -16.95 -13.37 4.36
C ALA A 268 -16.29 -14.42 3.46
N GLY A 269 -15.73 -15.47 4.06
CA GLY A 269 -15.19 -16.62 3.35
C GLY A 269 -13.89 -17.16 3.93
N GLU A 270 -13.10 -17.78 3.08
CA GLU A 270 -11.79 -18.31 3.41
C GLU A 270 -10.69 -17.40 2.87
N TYR A 271 -9.67 -17.16 3.71
CA TYR A 271 -8.47 -16.39 3.35
C TYR A 271 -7.26 -17.31 3.37
N GLU A 272 -6.54 -17.33 2.28
CA GLU A 272 -5.33 -18.16 2.11
C GLU A 272 -4.08 -17.31 2.25
N VAL A 273 -3.08 -17.84 2.96
CA VAL A 273 -1.72 -17.27 3.01
C VAL A 273 -1.05 -17.54 1.66
N VAL A 274 -0.87 -16.47 0.90
CA VAL A 274 -0.24 -16.53 -0.44
C VAL A 274 1.24 -16.18 -0.43
N PHE A 275 1.69 -15.46 0.61
CA PHE A 275 3.09 -15.10 0.80
C PHE A 275 3.42 -14.95 2.29
N HIS A 276 4.63 -15.38 2.70
CA HIS A 276 5.07 -15.29 4.09
C HIS A 276 6.60 -15.19 4.19
N SER A 277 7.09 -14.13 4.83
CA SER A 277 8.53 -13.83 4.90
C SER A 277 9.33 -14.79 5.77
N SER A 278 8.69 -15.48 6.75
CA SER A 278 9.34 -16.49 7.62
C SER A 278 9.34 -17.89 7.04
N ALA A 279 8.94 -18.07 5.76
CA ALA A 279 8.93 -19.38 5.14
C ALA A 279 10.37 -19.98 5.10
N VAL A 280 10.48 -21.29 5.33
CA VAL A 280 11.78 -21.99 5.33
C VAL A 280 12.57 -21.77 4.04
N LYS A 281 11.89 -21.70 2.89
CA LYS A 281 12.53 -21.43 1.60
C LYS A 281 13.26 -20.08 1.53
N TYR A 282 12.92 -19.13 2.42
CA TYR A 282 13.53 -17.80 2.51
C TYR A 282 14.51 -17.66 3.70
N GLY A 283 14.87 -18.77 4.33
CA GLY A 283 15.73 -18.78 5.51
C GLY A 283 15.02 -18.46 6.83
N GLY A 284 13.69 -18.46 6.83
CA GLY A 284 12.90 -18.48 8.05
C GLY A 284 12.86 -19.89 8.66
N ASN A 285 12.38 -19.98 9.88
CA ASN A 285 12.35 -21.23 10.67
C ASN A 285 10.94 -21.86 10.74
N LYS A 286 9.95 -21.27 10.08
CA LYS A 286 8.57 -21.71 10.17
C LYS A 286 8.09 -22.46 8.93
N ARG A 287 7.49 -23.61 9.16
CA ARG A 287 6.59 -24.22 8.18
C ARG A 287 5.22 -23.66 8.40
N ILE A 288 4.65 -23.02 7.39
CA ILE A 288 3.26 -22.55 7.44
C ILE A 288 2.35 -23.78 7.52
N THR A 289 1.91 -24.12 8.74
CA THR A 289 1.07 -25.29 8.98
C THR A 289 -0.40 -25.00 8.67
N LYS A 290 -0.87 -23.77 8.94
CA LYS A 290 -2.23 -23.32 8.64
C LYS A 290 -2.20 -22.30 7.52
N LYS A 291 -2.59 -22.72 6.33
CA LYS A 291 -2.59 -21.85 5.14
C LYS A 291 -3.91 -21.16 4.88
N VAL A 292 -5.02 -21.62 5.49
CA VAL A 292 -6.38 -21.10 5.24
C VAL A 292 -7.06 -20.76 6.55
N TYR A 293 -7.63 -19.57 6.61
CA TYR A 293 -8.37 -19.03 7.75
C TYR A 293 -9.81 -18.74 7.32
N LYS A 294 -10.79 -19.24 8.12
CA LYS A 294 -12.20 -18.97 7.88
C LYS A 294 -12.64 -17.73 8.65
N THR A 295 -13.45 -16.91 8.04
CA THR A 295 -14.01 -15.74 8.70
C THR A 295 -15.00 -16.13 9.79
N LYS A 296 -14.97 -15.35 10.87
CA LYS A 296 -16.03 -15.28 11.89
C LYS A 296 -16.87 -14.04 11.60
N ASN A 297 -18.18 -14.15 11.80
CA ASN A 297 -19.09 -12.99 11.75
C ASN A 297 -18.96 -12.21 13.06
N MET A 298 -17.90 -11.44 13.15
CA MET A 298 -17.55 -10.62 14.32
C MET A 298 -16.94 -9.33 13.78
N GLN A 299 -17.46 -8.21 14.23
CA GLN A 299 -16.93 -6.89 13.86
C GLN A 299 -15.56 -6.68 14.48
N PHE A 300 -14.65 -6.10 13.71
CA PHE A 300 -13.34 -5.62 14.14
C PHE A 300 -13.06 -4.29 13.43
N SER A 301 -12.91 -3.23 14.23
CA SER A 301 -12.89 -1.87 13.68
C SER A 301 -14.12 -1.63 12.80
N ASP A 302 -13.96 -1.18 11.59
CA ASP A 302 -15.03 -0.96 10.61
C ASP A 302 -15.28 -2.16 9.66
N MET A 303 -14.64 -3.32 9.94
CA MET A 303 -14.79 -4.56 9.17
C MET A 303 -15.83 -5.47 9.82
N MET A 304 -16.74 -6.05 9.02
CA MET A 304 -17.80 -6.93 9.52
C MET A 304 -17.33 -8.34 9.84
N TYR A 305 -16.17 -8.73 9.34
CA TYR A 305 -15.65 -10.09 9.48
C TYR A 305 -14.26 -10.07 10.05
N THR A 306 -13.92 -11.10 10.84
CA THR A 306 -12.58 -11.31 11.37
C THR A 306 -12.02 -12.66 10.97
N ILE A 307 -10.71 -12.75 10.90
CA ILE A 307 -9.95 -13.99 10.95
C ILE A 307 -8.97 -13.96 12.12
N GLU A 308 -8.65 -15.12 12.66
CA GLU A 308 -7.62 -15.27 13.69
C GLU A 308 -6.41 -15.96 13.05
N VAL A 309 -5.30 -15.25 12.98
CA VAL A 309 -4.07 -15.71 12.35
C VAL A 309 -2.97 -15.90 13.37
N ALA A 310 -2.02 -16.80 13.09
CA ALA A 310 -0.76 -16.85 13.81
C ALA A 310 0.27 -15.99 13.05
N ILE A 311 0.95 -15.10 13.75
CA ILE A 311 1.96 -14.22 13.18
C ILE A 311 3.30 -14.52 13.84
N ASP A 312 4.31 -14.79 13.03
CA ASP A 312 5.68 -15.01 13.52
C ASP A 312 6.33 -13.68 13.92
N GLY A 313 7.37 -13.75 14.74
CA GLY A 313 8.21 -12.59 15.05
C GLY A 313 8.97 -12.11 13.82
N ASN A 314 9.20 -10.80 13.70
CA ASN A 314 9.87 -10.16 12.57
C ASN A 314 9.40 -10.77 11.24
N SER A 315 8.12 -10.63 10.94
CA SER A 315 7.53 -11.24 9.75
C SER A 315 6.43 -10.43 9.11
N VAL A 316 6.24 -10.65 7.82
CA VAL A 316 5.09 -10.14 7.08
C VAL A 316 4.40 -11.30 6.36
N MET A 317 3.08 -11.24 6.35
CA MET A 317 2.22 -12.24 5.74
C MET A 317 1.19 -11.57 4.83
N PHE A 318 1.00 -12.14 3.63
CA PHE A 318 -0.02 -11.70 2.69
C PHE A 318 -1.10 -12.76 2.55
N LEU A 319 -2.36 -12.31 2.65
CA LEU A 319 -3.52 -13.20 2.50
C LEU A 319 -4.41 -12.70 1.37
N LYS A 320 -4.98 -13.64 0.64
CA LYS A 320 -6.03 -13.38 -0.36
C LYS A 320 -7.28 -14.20 -0.04
N LYS A 321 -8.43 -13.63 -0.35
CA LYS A 321 -9.69 -14.36 -0.26
C LYS A 321 -9.74 -15.45 -1.33
N LYS A 322 -10.00 -16.68 -0.93
CA LYS A 322 -10.22 -17.78 -1.87
C LYS A 322 -11.49 -17.54 -2.69
N PRO A 323 -11.48 -17.80 -4.00
CA PRO A 323 -12.70 -17.84 -4.78
C PRO A 323 -13.73 -18.81 -4.17
N ALA A 324 -14.98 -18.46 -4.25
CA ALA A 324 -16.04 -19.40 -3.84
C ALA A 324 -16.05 -20.64 -4.76
N ASP A 325 -16.08 -21.84 -4.18
CA ASP A 325 -16.19 -23.07 -4.95
C ASP A 325 -17.48 -23.06 -5.76
N LYS A 326 -17.37 -22.97 -7.08
CA LYS A 326 -18.51 -22.99 -8.01
C LYS A 326 -19.32 -24.30 -7.92
N THR A 327 -18.73 -25.38 -7.43
CA THR A 327 -19.37 -26.69 -7.22
C THR A 327 -20.34 -26.74 -6.02
N ALA A 328 -20.14 -25.90 -5.00
CA ALA A 328 -21.05 -25.84 -3.84
C ALA A 328 -22.35 -25.06 -4.14
N ALA A 329 -22.30 -24.11 -5.09
CA ALA A 329 -23.49 -23.35 -5.51
C ALA A 329 -24.43 -24.17 -6.38
N SER A 330 -23.92 -25.13 -7.16
CA SER A 330 -24.75 -26.03 -7.99
C SER A 330 -25.47 -27.09 -7.15
N LYS A 331 -24.85 -27.57 -6.05
CA LYS A 331 -25.48 -28.53 -5.14
C LYS A 331 -26.62 -27.91 -4.30
N LYS A 332 -26.58 -26.61 -3.97
CA LYS A 332 -27.66 -25.91 -3.28
C LYS A 332 -28.88 -25.62 -4.21
N LYS A 333 -28.66 -25.42 -5.51
CA LYS A 333 -29.75 -25.27 -6.46
C LYS A 333 -30.48 -26.58 -6.79
N THR A 334 -29.77 -27.72 -6.73
CA THR A 334 -30.38 -29.04 -7.01
C THR A 334 -31.16 -29.59 -5.81
N THR A 335 -30.84 -29.20 -4.58
CA THR A 335 -31.63 -29.61 -3.39
C THR A 335 -32.89 -28.74 -3.21
N ALA A 336 -32.85 -27.44 -3.56
CA ALA A 336 -34.04 -26.59 -3.51
C ALA A 336 -35.07 -26.93 -4.60
N SER A 337 -34.63 -27.48 -5.74
CA SER A 337 -35.52 -27.93 -6.83
C SER A 337 -36.15 -29.30 -6.57
N LYS A 338 -35.58 -30.13 -5.69
CA LYS A 338 -36.14 -31.44 -5.32
C LYS A 338 -37.18 -31.38 -4.18
N THR A 339 -37.19 -30.32 -3.38
CA THR A 339 -38.13 -30.11 -2.28
C THR A 339 -39.45 -29.43 -2.75
N ALA A 340 -39.42 -28.74 -3.90
CA ALA A 340 -40.58 -28.07 -4.48
C ALA A 340 -41.47 -28.98 -5.39
N LYS A 341 -41.08 -30.24 -5.62
CA LYS A 341 -41.79 -31.18 -6.50
C LYS A 341 -42.51 -32.29 -5.77
N LYS A 342 -42.73 -32.19 -4.44
CA LYS A 342 -43.37 -33.24 -3.64
C LYS A 342 -44.61 -32.80 -2.83
N THR A 343 -45.18 -31.63 -3.22
CA THR A 343 -46.40 -31.14 -2.54
C THR A 343 -47.41 -30.55 -3.54
N THR A 344 -47.70 -31.27 -4.64
CA THR A 344 -48.85 -30.97 -5.47
C THR A 344 -49.33 -32.27 -6.09
N ASP A 345 -49.96 -33.11 -5.25
CA ASP A 345 -50.90 -34.13 -5.71
C ASP A 345 -51.77 -34.51 -4.51
N LYS A 346 -52.87 -33.85 -4.38
CA LYS A 346 -54.17 -34.30 -3.82
C LYS A 346 -55.01 -33.07 -3.43
N THR A 347 -55.85 -32.66 -4.29
CA THR A 347 -57.29 -32.52 -4.09
C THR A 347 -57.87 -31.75 -5.26
N GLU A 348 -58.39 -32.46 -6.23
CA GLU A 348 -59.46 -31.99 -7.08
C GLU A 348 -60.75 -31.99 -6.33
N SER A 349 -61.57 -30.98 -6.50
CA SER A 349 -63.00 -31.03 -6.72
C SER A 349 -63.75 -29.82 -6.13
N ALA A 350 -64.58 -29.26 -7.00
CA ALA A 350 -65.74 -28.41 -6.75
C ALA A 350 -65.50 -26.91 -6.44
N THR A 351 -65.91 -26.00 -7.20
CA THR A 351 -67.11 -25.61 -7.87
C THR A 351 -66.94 -24.23 -8.55
N ALA A 352 -67.43 -24.14 -9.73
CA ALA A 352 -67.54 -22.94 -10.53
C ALA A 352 -68.56 -21.91 -9.97
N LYS A 353 -68.36 -20.64 -10.26
CA LYS A 353 -69.28 -19.71 -10.94
C LYS A 353 -69.17 -18.24 -10.53
N LYS A 354 -69.23 -17.44 -11.57
CA LYS A 354 -69.75 -16.06 -11.70
C LYS A 354 -68.88 -14.92 -11.17
N ALA A 355 -68.57 -13.96 -11.90
CA ALA A 355 -68.97 -13.11 -13.00
C ALA A 355 -68.41 -11.74 -12.76
N ALA A 356 -67.65 -11.21 -13.66
CA ALA A 356 -67.88 -10.17 -14.63
C ALA A 356 -68.19 -8.74 -14.09
N VAL A 357 -67.40 -7.83 -14.67
CA VAL A 357 -67.77 -6.45 -15.04
C VAL A 357 -67.60 -5.33 -14.01
N LYS A 358 -66.67 -4.40 -14.20
CA LYS A 358 -66.85 -3.11 -14.88
C LYS A 358 -65.60 -2.24 -14.88
N LYS A 359 -65.35 -1.76 -16.05
CA LYS A 359 -64.58 -0.59 -16.51
C LYS A 359 -65.02 0.71 -15.83
N THR A 360 -64.14 1.69 -15.73
CA THR A 360 -64.16 3.04 -16.38
C THR A 360 -63.26 3.99 -15.55
N THR A 361 -62.27 4.53 -16.16
CA THR A 361 -62.04 5.77 -16.87
C THR A 361 -61.86 7.04 -16.08
N ALA A 362 -60.77 7.71 -16.40
CA ALA A 362 -60.59 9.15 -16.62
C ALA A 362 -60.30 9.99 -15.35
N THR A 363 -59.57 11.08 -15.30
CA THR A 363 -58.88 11.93 -16.30
C THR A 363 -58.04 12.94 -15.53
N LYS A 364 -56.93 13.31 -16.09
CA LYS A 364 -56.23 14.63 -16.06
C LYS A 364 -56.75 15.74 -15.13
N THR A 365 -55.87 16.47 -14.47
CA THR A 365 -55.62 17.88 -14.78
C THR A 365 -54.34 18.43 -14.12
N ALA A 366 -53.71 19.24 -14.84
CA ALA A 366 -52.53 20.02 -14.81
C ALA A 366 -52.76 21.41 -14.17
N ALA A 367 -51.66 22.07 -13.96
CA ALA A 367 -51.41 23.54 -13.89
C ALA A 367 -50.95 24.00 -12.50
N LYS A 368 -49.83 24.60 -12.38
CA LYS A 368 -49.11 25.76 -12.92
C LYS A 368 -48.99 26.91 -11.90
N LYS A 369 -47.75 27.45 -11.84
CA LYS A 369 -47.36 28.83 -11.45
C LYS A 369 -47.30 29.13 -9.93
N THR A 370 -46.42 29.94 -9.34
CA THR A 370 -45.43 30.97 -9.76
C THR A 370 -44.69 31.38 -8.49
N SER A 371 -43.36 31.54 -8.50
CA SER A 371 -42.61 32.80 -8.42
C SER A 371 -42.83 33.67 -7.17
N THR A 372 -41.77 33.99 -6.46
CA THR A 372 -41.16 35.31 -6.15
C THR A 372 -40.30 35.20 -4.89
N ARG A 373 -38.97 35.40 -4.99
CA ARG A 373 -38.17 36.61 -4.71
C ARG A 373 -38.39 37.25 -3.33
N THR A 374 -37.38 37.30 -2.48
CA THR A 374 -36.63 38.50 -2.08
C THR A 374 -35.61 38.21 -0.98
N ASN A 375 -34.38 38.48 -1.25
CA ASN A 375 -33.37 39.35 -0.65
C ASN A 375 -33.51 39.80 0.82
N LYS A 376 -32.41 39.66 1.54
CA LYS A 376 -31.58 40.68 2.27
C LYS A 376 -30.85 39.96 3.40
N SER A 377 -29.54 39.89 3.42
CA SER A 377 -28.45 40.82 3.77
C SER A 377 -28.16 40.86 5.27
N ALA A 378 -26.84 40.61 5.52
CA ALA A 378 -25.97 41.24 6.50
C ALA A 378 -26.06 40.81 7.98
N LYS A 379 -25.06 40.14 8.47
CA LYS A 379 -23.93 40.74 9.20
C LYS A 379 -22.79 39.75 9.19
#